data_96f97606fa5faa9f991ce5789cc4c17e
#
_entry.id   96f97606fa5faa9f991ce5789cc4c17e
#
_cell.length_a   1.000
_cell.length_b   1.000
_cell.length_c   1.000
_cell.angle_alpha   90.00
_cell.angle_beta   90.00
_cell.angle_gamma   90.00
#
_symmetry.space_group_name_H-M   'P 1'
#
loop_
_entity.id
_entity.type
_entity.pdbx_description
1 polymer ?
#
loop_
_entity_poly.entity_id
_entity_poly.type
_entity_poly.pdbx_seq_one_letter_code
_entity_poly.pdbx_strand_id
1 'polypeptide(L)'
;GVGRLLRTLEMRRDAVTLPRDLNITTAPKYALRGHQLGYRPKTNAYDAWSAPMWKSYIRDLAVFGANAIELIPPRSDDDADSPHFPMQQMQMMIEMSRLAKEYGLQCWVWYPALDKDYDNPATVEAALKEWEGVIRQLPRVDAVFVPGGDPGHTQPKHLMALLEKQTANLKKIHPNITMWVSPQGFNAPWMDEFFDLMKKEPAWLTGIVFGPQVRVNLPELRKRIPKRYPIRSYPD
;
A
#
# COMPACT_ATOMS: atom_id res chain seq x y z
N GLY A 1 -8.53 -7.53 -19.71
CA GLY A 1 -9.30 -8.73 -19.76
C GLY A 1 -10.80 -8.51 -19.65
N VAL A 2 -11.42 -9.06 -18.61
CA VAL A 2 -12.89 -9.15 -18.45
C VAL A 2 -13.58 -7.79 -18.59
N GLY A 3 -13.14 -6.75 -17.89
CA GLY A 3 -13.78 -5.43 -17.98
C GLY A 3 -13.74 -4.82 -19.39
N ARG A 4 -12.72 -5.16 -20.20
CA ARG A 4 -12.67 -4.73 -21.60
C ARG A 4 -13.70 -5.48 -22.43
N LEU A 5 -13.85 -6.77 -22.22
CA LEU A 5 -14.89 -7.60 -22.88
C LEU A 5 -16.29 -7.09 -22.51
N LEU A 6 -16.55 -6.84 -21.22
CA LEU A 6 -17.85 -6.32 -20.77
C LEU A 6 -18.26 -5.02 -21.47
N ARG A 7 -17.29 -4.13 -21.79
CA ARG A 7 -17.55 -2.88 -22.52
C ARG A 7 -17.92 -3.06 -24.00
N THR A 8 -17.70 -4.24 -24.56
CA THR A 8 -18.06 -4.54 -25.96
C THR A 8 -19.43 -5.24 -26.08
N LEU A 9 -20.04 -5.58 -24.95
CA LEU A 9 -21.37 -6.16 -24.95
C LEU A 9 -22.42 -5.11 -25.32
N GLU A 10 -23.32 -5.46 -26.22
CA GLU A 10 -24.54 -4.71 -26.46
C GLU A 10 -25.64 -5.26 -25.57
N MET A 11 -26.10 -4.45 -24.61
CA MET A 11 -27.16 -4.83 -23.69
C MET A 11 -28.49 -4.26 -24.15
N ARG A 12 -29.47 -5.09 -24.34
CA ARG A 12 -30.87 -4.76 -24.62
C ARG A 12 -31.74 -5.32 -23.50
N ARG A 13 -33.01 -4.93 -23.47
CA ARG A 13 -33.93 -5.31 -22.39
C ARG A 13 -34.03 -6.84 -22.18
N ASP A 14 -33.95 -7.60 -23.29
CA ASP A 14 -34.20 -9.03 -23.35
C ASP A 14 -33.03 -9.85 -23.95
N ALA A 15 -31.91 -9.16 -24.29
CA ALA A 15 -30.77 -9.80 -24.93
C ALA A 15 -29.43 -9.11 -24.57
N VAL A 16 -28.39 -9.92 -24.49
CA VAL A 16 -26.99 -9.47 -24.45
C VAL A 16 -26.28 -10.08 -25.65
N THR A 17 -25.70 -9.26 -26.50
CA THR A 17 -24.97 -9.69 -27.69
C THR A 17 -23.50 -9.33 -27.63
N LEU A 18 -22.68 -10.17 -28.22
CA LEU A 18 -21.25 -9.98 -28.39
C LEU A 18 -20.92 -9.92 -29.87
N PRO A 19 -20.13 -8.96 -30.37
CA PRO A 19 -19.66 -8.93 -31.74
C PRO A 19 -18.95 -10.25 -32.12
N ARG A 20 -19.26 -10.80 -33.32
CA ARG A 20 -18.68 -12.09 -33.77
C ARG A 20 -17.17 -11.99 -34.03
N ASP A 21 -16.74 -10.85 -34.58
CA ASP A 21 -15.32 -10.63 -34.98
C ASP A 21 -14.56 -9.83 -33.94
N LEU A 22 -14.66 -10.24 -32.67
CA LEU A 22 -14.00 -9.57 -31.56
C LEU A 22 -12.50 -9.91 -31.54
N ASN A 23 -11.66 -8.95 -31.93
CA ASN A 23 -10.22 -9.03 -31.80
C ASN A 23 -9.69 -7.81 -31.02
N ILE A 24 -9.44 -8.00 -29.72
CA ILE A 24 -8.98 -6.92 -28.83
C ILE A 24 -7.67 -7.32 -28.19
N THR A 25 -6.61 -6.61 -28.56
CA THR A 25 -5.30 -6.69 -27.89
C THR A 25 -5.03 -5.39 -27.17
N THR A 26 -4.89 -5.43 -25.85
CA THR A 26 -4.57 -4.27 -25.04
C THR A 26 -3.58 -4.63 -23.94
N ALA A 27 -2.64 -3.75 -23.66
CA ALA A 27 -1.74 -3.84 -22.52
C ALA A 27 -1.85 -2.56 -21.68
N PRO A 28 -1.84 -2.67 -20.34
CA PRO A 28 -1.82 -1.49 -19.50
C PRO A 28 -0.46 -0.78 -19.63
N LYS A 29 -0.47 0.56 -19.62
CA LYS A 29 0.74 1.38 -19.66
C LYS A 29 1.61 1.18 -18.42
N TYR A 30 1.00 0.98 -17.25
CA TYR A 30 1.68 0.81 -15.98
C TYR A 30 1.49 -0.63 -15.47
N ALA A 31 2.60 -1.23 -15.03
CA ALA A 31 2.60 -2.59 -14.47
C ALA A 31 1.82 -2.66 -13.15
N LEU A 32 2.00 -1.67 -12.26
CA LEU A 32 1.24 -1.55 -11.01
C LEU A 32 0.08 -0.56 -11.19
N ARG A 33 -1.11 -1.00 -10.85
CA ARG A 33 -2.36 -0.22 -10.89
C ARG A 33 -3.12 -0.53 -9.61
N GLY A 34 -2.89 0.32 -8.61
CA GLY A 34 -3.41 0.13 -7.26
C GLY A 34 -4.47 1.15 -6.88
N HIS A 35 -5.14 0.85 -5.78
CA HIS A 35 -6.10 1.72 -5.14
C HIS A 35 -5.97 1.60 -3.62
N GLN A 36 -5.86 2.73 -2.91
CA GLN A 36 -5.84 2.72 -1.46
C GLN A 36 -7.28 2.63 -0.94
N LEU A 37 -7.51 1.76 0.03
CA LEU A 37 -8.80 1.49 0.64
C LEU A 37 -8.72 1.68 2.15
N GLY A 38 -9.27 2.80 2.62
CA GLY A 38 -9.27 3.15 4.03
C GLY A 38 -10.56 2.73 4.74
N TYR A 39 -10.50 1.69 5.58
CA TYR A 39 -11.58 1.38 6.52
C TYR A 39 -11.32 2.15 7.82
N ARG A 40 -11.62 3.43 7.81
CA ARG A 40 -11.31 4.41 8.87
C ARG A 40 -12.21 5.65 8.77
N PRO A 41 -12.36 6.47 9.84
CA PRO A 41 -13.27 7.63 9.85
C PRO A 41 -12.72 8.92 9.22
N LYS A 42 -11.73 8.88 8.34
CA LYS A 42 -11.19 10.06 7.63
C LYS A 42 -11.84 10.31 6.26
N THR A 43 -11.59 11.48 5.69
CA THR A 43 -11.89 11.78 4.28
C THR A 43 -11.33 10.66 3.39
N ASN A 44 -12.06 10.26 2.36
CA ASN A 44 -11.83 9.07 1.54
C ASN A 44 -11.94 7.73 2.32
N ALA A 45 -12.62 7.73 3.44
CA ALA A 45 -12.84 6.57 4.27
C ALA A 45 -14.14 5.85 3.93
N TYR A 46 -14.21 4.59 4.35
CA TYR A 46 -15.35 3.72 4.10
C TYR A 46 -15.71 2.96 5.39
N ASP A 47 -15.75 3.70 6.50
CA ASP A 47 -15.98 3.16 7.84
C ASP A 47 -17.38 2.53 8.00
N ALA A 48 -18.38 2.98 7.23
CA ALA A 48 -19.72 2.40 7.24
C ALA A 48 -19.89 1.20 6.29
N TRP A 49 -18.86 0.83 5.52
CA TRP A 49 -19.01 -0.23 4.54
C TRP A 49 -18.97 -1.63 5.15
N SER A 50 -19.95 -2.43 4.78
CA SER A 50 -19.99 -3.85 5.17
C SER A 50 -19.09 -4.74 4.31
N ALA A 51 -18.79 -5.94 4.78
CA ALA A 51 -18.00 -6.91 4.03
C ALA A 51 -18.57 -7.24 2.62
N PRO A 52 -19.90 -7.38 2.41
CA PRO A 52 -20.47 -7.52 1.07
C PRO A 52 -20.20 -6.33 0.15
N MET A 53 -20.20 -5.10 0.68
CA MET A 53 -19.88 -3.89 -0.11
C MET A 53 -18.40 -3.91 -0.54
N TRP A 54 -17.49 -4.23 0.37
CA TRP A 54 -16.08 -4.41 0.06
C TRP A 54 -15.84 -5.51 -0.98
N LYS A 55 -16.54 -6.64 -0.86
CA LYS A 55 -16.45 -7.73 -1.85
C LYS A 55 -16.83 -7.25 -3.24
N SER A 56 -17.94 -6.54 -3.37
CA SER A 56 -18.39 -6.00 -4.66
C SER A 56 -17.38 -5.01 -5.23
N TYR A 57 -16.90 -4.08 -4.42
CA TYR A 57 -15.95 -3.05 -4.85
C TYR A 57 -14.58 -3.63 -5.27
N ILE A 58 -14.01 -4.51 -4.45
CA ILE A 58 -12.71 -5.15 -4.74
C ILE A 58 -12.80 -6.03 -6.00
N ARG A 59 -13.92 -6.76 -6.19
CA ARG A 59 -14.20 -7.48 -7.42
C ARG A 59 -14.21 -6.55 -8.63
N ASP A 60 -14.90 -5.42 -8.52
CA ASP A 60 -15.03 -4.48 -9.62
C ASP A 60 -13.68 -3.82 -9.95
N LEU A 61 -12.86 -3.48 -8.95
CA LEU A 61 -11.49 -3.05 -9.17
C LEU A 61 -10.69 -4.08 -9.99
N ALA A 62 -10.76 -5.36 -9.64
CA ALA A 62 -10.09 -6.43 -10.36
C ALA A 62 -10.61 -6.56 -11.81
N VAL A 63 -11.93 -6.54 -11.99
CA VAL A 63 -12.58 -6.63 -13.31
C VAL A 63 -12.17 -5.46 -14.21
N PHE A 64 -12.09 -4.25 -13.67
CA PHE A 64 -11.74 -3.05 -14.43
C PHE A 64 -10.22 -2.79 -14.53
N GLY A 65 -9.39 -3.68 -14.01
CA GLY A 65 -7.98 -3.74 -14.35
C GLY A 65 -7.02 -3.25 -13.29
N ALA A 66 -7.46 -2.98 -12.05
CA ALA A 66 -6.56 -2.92 -10.92
C ALA A 66 -5.89 -4.28 -10.70
N ASN A 67 -4.65 -4.27 -10.20
CA ASN A 67 -3.92 -5.47 -9.83
C ASN A 67 -3.34 -5.39 -8.42
N ALA A 68 -3.63 -4.30 -7.69
CA ALA A 68 -3.25 -4.14 -6.30
C ALA A 68 -4.31 -3.34 -5.55
N ILE A 69 -4.44 -3.62 -4.25
CA ILE A 69 -5.11 -2.76 -3.28
C ILE A 69 -4.13 -2.44 -2.16
N GLU A 70 -4.30 -1.29 -1.53
CA GLU A 70 -3.51 -0.88 -0.39
C GLU A 70 -4.41 -0.66 0.82
N LEU A 71 -4.17 -1.43 1.87
CA LEU A 71 -4.93 -1.43 3.11
C LEU A 71 -4.26 -0.53 4.15
N ILE A 72 -5.04 -0.09 5.13
CA ILE A 72 -4.58 0.73 6.24
C ILE A 72 -4.75 -0.09 7.53
N PRO A 73 -3.71 -0.20 8.39
CA PRO A 73 -3.80 -0.93 9.64
C PRO A 73 -4.71 -0.21 10.65
N PRO A 74 -5.21 -0.91 11.70
CA PRO A 74 -6.02 -0.28 12.74
C PRO A 74 -5.34 0.90 13.43
N ARG A 75 -4.04 0.77 13.74
CA ARG A 75 -3.27 1.92 14.23
C ARG A 75 -2.73 2.72 13.05
N SER A 76 -3.29 3.89 12.85
CA SER A 76 -2.90 4.83 11.80
C SER A 76 -2.84 6.26 12.35
N ASP A 77 -2.83 7.25 11.49
CA ASP A 77 -2.90 8.68 11.82
C ASP A 77 -4.33 9.18 12.08
N ASP A 78 -5.26 8.27 12.30
CA ASP A 78 -6.68 8.54 12.50
C ASP A 78 -7.20 7.86 13.76
N ASP A 79 -8.42 8.20 14.17
CA ASP A 79 -9.07 7.56 15.30
C ASP A 79 -9.24 6.06 15.09
N ALA A 80 -9.02 5.31 16.17
CA ALA A 80 -9.10 3.87 16.14
C ALA A 80 -10.55 3.35 16.11
N ASP A 81 -11.54 4.23 16.28
CA ASP A 81 -12.94 3.86 16.40
C ASP A 81 -13.84 4.78 15.58
N SER A 82 -14.96 4.24 15.12
CA SER A 82 -16.03 4.97 14.46
C SER A 82 -17.38 4.39 14.88
N PRO A 83 -18.39 5.23 15.14
CA PRO A 83 -19.75 4.75 15.42
C PRO A 83 -20.40 4.07 14.21
N HIS A 84 -19.80 4.17 13.04
CA HIS A 84 -20.31 3.61 11.78
C HIS A 84 -19.70 2.26 11.41
N PHE A 85 -18.71 1.77 12.15
CA PHE A 85 -18.08 0.48 11.88
C PHE A 85 -19.06 -0.69 12.06
N PRO A 86 -19.49 -1.38 10.99
CA PRO A 86 -20.27 -2.62 11.12
C PRO A 86 -19.44 -3.81 11.60
N MET A 87 -18.10 -3.68 11.59
CA MET A 87 -17.14 -4.71 11.97
C MET A 87 -15.88 -4.05 12.53
N GLN A 88 -15.19 -4.72 13.44
CA GLN A 88 -13.90 -4.25 13.97
C GLN A 88 -12.88 -4.06 12.85
N GLN A 89 -12.06 -3.01 12.93
CA GLN A 89 -11.07 -2.67 11.88
C GLN A 89 -10.17 -3.84 11.51
N MET A 90 -9.60 -4.54 12.48
CA MET A 90 -8.72 -5.69 12.19
C MET A 90 -9.45 -6.82 11.47
N GLN A 91 -10.68 -7.11 11.86
CA GLN A 91 -11.49 -8.14 11.20
C GLN A 91 -11.81 -7.77 9.75
N MET A 92 -12.12 -6.49 9.50
CA MET A 92 -12.35 -6.01 8.14
C MET A 92 -11.05 -6.03 7.31
N MET A 93 -9.92 -5.67 7.89
CA MET A 93 -8.62 -5.74 7.21
C MET A 93 -8.27 -7.18 6.79
N ILE A 94 -8.55 -8.16 7.66
CA ILE A 94 -8.40 -9.60 7.34
C ILE A 94 -9.30 -9.98 6.17
N GLU A 95 -10.57 -9.58 6.18
CA GLU A 95 -11.51 -9.87 5.10
C GLU A 95 -11.08 -9.22 3.78
N MET A 96 -10.65 -7.96 3.79
CA MET A 96 -10.16 -7.28 2.60
C MET A 96 -8.89 -7.94 2.03
N SER A 97 -7.97 -8.37 2.87
CA SER A 97 -6.78 -9.14 2.46
C SER A 97 -7.17 -10.50 1.86
N ARG A 98 -8.18 -11.17 2.45
CA ARG A 98 -8.74 -12.42 1.90
C ARG A 98 -9.35 -12.20 0.52
N LEU A 99 -10.10 -11.11 0.33
CA LEU A 99 -10.67 -10.74 -0.95
C LEU A 99 -9.60 -10.40 -1.99
N ALA A 100 -8.52 -9.69 -1.60
CA ALA A 100 -7.38 -9.47 -2.48
C ALA A 100 -6.79 -10.79 -2.99
N LYS A 101 -6.64 -11.78 -2.10
CA LYS A 101 -6.19 -13.13 -2.47
C LYS A 101 -7.17 -13.84 -3.39
N GLU A 102 -8.47 -13.78 -3.11
CA GLU A 102 -9.54 -14.39 -3.89
C GLU A 102 -9.57 -13.86 -5.33
N TYR A 103 -9.45 -12.54 -5.50
CA TYR A 103 -9.48 -11.89 -6.81
C TYR A 103 -8.11 -11.74 -7.49
N GLY A 104 -7.04 -12.31 -6.93
CA GLY A 104 -5.70 -12.28 -7.51
C GLY A 104 -5.01 -10.93 -7.49
N LEU A 105 -5.47 -9.99 -6.64
CA LEU A 105 -4.87 -8.69 -6.46
C LEU A 105 -3.68 -8.77 -5.49
N GLN A 106 -2.65 -7.97 -5.72
CA GLN A 106 -1.63 -7.72 -4.69
C GLN A 106 -2.27 -7.00 -3.51
N CYS A 107 -1.89 -7.40 -2.29
CA CYS A 107 -2.26 -6.75 -1.06
C CYS A 107 -1.07 -5.95 -0.55
N TRP A 108 -1.17 -4.64 -0.58
CA TRP A 108 -0.22 -3.70 0.00
C TRP A 108 -0.76 -3.22 1.33
N VAL A 109 0.12 -2.85 2.25
CA VAL A 109 -0.25 -2.23 3.52
C VAL A 109 0.51 -0.93 3.66
N TRP A 110 -0.20 0.19 3.72
CA TRP A 110 0.33 1.48 4.12
C TRP A 110 0.51 1.45 5.64
N TYR A 111 1.74 1.43 6.13
CA TYR A 111 2.02 1.25 7.55
C TYR A 111 2.89 2.38 8.08
N PRO A 112 2.32 3.42 8.73
CA PRO A 112 3.11 4.53 9.25
C PRO A 112 3.88 4.14 10.51
N ALA A 113 5.09 4.70 10.66
CA ALA A 113 5.91 4.60 11.86
C ALA A 113 5.52 5.76 12.79
N LEU A 114 4.61 5.51 13.75
CA LEU A 114 3.94 6.55 14.52
C LEU A 114 4.60 6.93 15.86
N ASP A 115 5.56 6.13 16.34
CA ASP A 115 6.26 6.43 17.59
C ASP A 115 7.35 7.49 17.36
N LYS A 116 7.72 8.21 18.44
CA LYS A 116 8.58 9.40 18.32
C LYS A 116 10.08 9.07 18.42
N ASP A 117 10.45 7.97 19.04
CA ASP A 117 11.81 7.66 19.48
C ASP A 117 12.30 6.28 19.01
N TYR A 118 12.33 6.07 17.69
CA TYR A 118 12.87 4.83 17.11
C TYR A 118 14.41 4.69 17.20
N ASP A 119 15.08 5.56 17.92
CA ASP A 119 16.43 5.36 18.44
C ASP A 119 16.43 4.55 19.74
N ASN A 120 15.29 4.43 20.43
CA ASN A 120 15.12 3.63 21.62
C ASN A 120 14.85 2.15 21.25
N PRO A 121 15.69 1.19 21.70
CA PRO A 121 15.49 -0.23 21.42
C PRO A 121 14.14 -0.79 21.87
N ALA A 122 13.58 -0.30 22.98
CA ALA A 122 12.29 -0.77 23.48
C ALA A 122 11.14 -0.35 22.57
N THR A 123 11.16 0.87 22.03
CA THR A 123 10.21 1.37 21.04
C THR A 123 10.29 0.54 19.75
N VAL A 124 11.51 0.26 19.29
CA VAL A 124 11.72 -0.60 18.10
C VAL A 124 11.15 -2.00 18.33
N GLU A 125 11.40 -2.60 19.50
CA GLU A 125 10.86 -3.94 19.81
C GLU A 125 9.33 -3.94 19.87
N ALA A 126 8.73 -2.92 20.47
CA ALA A 126 7.28 -2.76 20.50
C ALA A 126 6.69 -2.65 19.09
N ALA A 127 7.29 -1.83 18.22
CA ALA A 127 6.86 -1.70 16.82
C ALA A 127 7.05 -3.01 16.03
N LEU A 128 8.12 -3.78 16.27
CA LEU A 128 8.30 -5.09 15.63
C LEU A 128 7.17 -6.05 16.00
N LYS A 129 6.79 -6.11 17.27
CA LYS A 129 5.68 -6.95 17.75
C LYS A 129 4.33 -6.50 17.24
N GLU A 130 4.08 -5.19 17.21
CA GLU A 130 2.83 -4.62 16.70
C GLU A 130 2.61 -5.00 15.23
N TRP A 131 3.59 -4.71 14.36
CA TRP A 131 3.47 -5.00 12.93
C TRP A 131 3.38 -6.51 12.67
N GLU A 132 4.15 -7.31 13.38
CA GLU A 132 4.04 -8.77 13.32
C GLU A 132 2.63 -9.23 13.68
N GLY A 133 2.05 -8.69 14.74
CA GLY A 133 0.70 -9.03 15.22
C GLY A 133 -0.38 -8.74 14.19
N VAL A 134 -0.26 -7.65 13.43
CA VAL A 134 -1.17 -7.30 12.34
C VAL A 134 -0.93 -8.20 11.13
N ILE A 135 0.30 -8.23 10.61
CA ILE A 135 0.64 -8.88 9.35
C ILE A 135 0.43 -10.41 9.41
N ARG A 136 0.66 -11.03 10.56
CA ARG A 136 0.45 -12.48 10.77
C ARG A 136 -1.00 -12.91 10.57
N GLN A 137 -1.95 -12.04 10.80
CA GLN A 137 -3.37 -12.34 10.66
C GLN A 137 -3.88 -12.20 9.21
N LEU A 138 -3.10 -11.56 8.35
CA LEU A 138 -3.53 -11.29 6.97
C LEU A 138 -3.25 -12.49 6.05
N PRO A 139 -4.25 -12.99 5.31
CA PRO A 139 -4.08 -14.12 4.39
C PRO A 139 -3.15 -13.86 3.22
N ARG A 140 -2.92 -12.58 2.89
CA ARG A 140 -2.03 -12.12 1.82
C ARG A 140 -1.46 -10.75 2.13
N VAL A 141 -0.14 -10.62 2.06
CA VAL A 141 0.57 -9.33 2.02
C VAL A 141 1.73 -9.44 1.05
N ASP A 142 1.73 -8.62 0.01
CA ASP A 142 2.78 -8.60 -1.02
C ASP A 142 3.78 -7.46 -0.77
N ALA A 143 3.33 -6.37 -0.14
CA ALA A 143 4.19 -5.22 0.13
C ALA A 143 3.75 -4.44 1.38
N VAL A 144 4.72 -3.84 2.05
CA VAL A 144 4.48 -2.78 3.03
C VAL A 144 5.06 -1.48 2.48
N PHE A 145 4.27 -0.44 2.55
CA PHE A 145 4.64 0.92 2.19
C PHE A 145 4.65 1.80 3.46
N VAL A 146 5.78 2.45 3.70
CA VAL A 146 5.97 3.30 4.88
C VAL A 146 6.15 4.75 4.48
N PRO A 147 5.24 5.65 4.87
CA PRO A 147 5.47 7.10 4.75
C PRO A 147 6.58 7.51 5.72
N GLY A 148 7.50 8.36 5.24
CA GLY A 148 8.71 8.70 6.00
C GLY A 148 8.46 9.59 7.21
N GLY A 149 7.97 10.78 6.96
CA GLY A 149 7.82 11.81 7.98
C GLY A 149 6.39 12.32 8.17
N ASP A 150 5.43 11.83 7.41
CA ASP A 150 4.03 12.23 7.51
C ASP A 150 3.10 11.06 7.14
N PRO A 151 2.43 10.48 8.13
CA PRO A 151 2.61 10.71 9.57
C PRO A 151 3.86 10.00 10.12
N GLY A 152 4.26 10.35 11.36
CA GLY A 152 5.30 9.68 12.14
C GLY A 152 6.51 10.56 12.45
N HIS A 153 6.92 11.45 11.55
CA HIS A 153 8.01 12.42 11.75
C HIS A 153 9.32 11.79 12.26
N THR A 154 9.72 10.66 11.71
CA THR A 154 10.91 9.91 12.12
C THR A 154 12.12 10.30 11.26
N GLN A 155 13.27 10.57 11.93
CA GLN A 155 14.52 10.88 11.22
C GLN A 155 14.93 9.71 10.30
N PRO A 156 15.41 9.96 9.07
CA PRO A 156 15.68 8.92 8.07
C PRO A 156 16.56 7.77 8.56
N LYS A 157 17.64 8.05 9.31
CA LYS A 157 18.54 7.00 9.82
C LYS A 157 17.82 6.01 10.75
N HIS A 158 16.95 6.51 11.62
CA HIS A 158 16.21 5.68 12.57
C HIS A 158 15.08 4.93 11.86
N LEU A 159 14.39 5.60 10.92
CA LEU A 159 13.37 4.96 10.10
C LEU A 159 13.96 3.81 9.28
N MET A 160 15.06 4.05 8.56
CA MET A 160 15.67 3.01 7.72
C MET A 160 16.18 1.82 8.55
N ALA A 161 16.74 2.07 9.74
CA ALA A 161 17.17 1.03 10.67
C ALA A 161 15.98 0.19 11.20
N LEU A 162 14.85 0.84 11.51
CA LEU A 162 13.60 0.16 11.86
C LEU A 162 13.11 -0.71 10.70
N LEU A 163 13.04 -0.16 9.48
CA LEU A 163 12.50 -0.86 8.32
C LEU A 163 13.33 -2.06 7.89
N GLU A 164 14.64 -2.03 8.08
CA GLU A 164 15.50 -3.19 7.90
C GLU A 164 15.10 -4.34 8.82
N LYS A 165 14.93 -4.04 10.12
CA LYS A 165 14.49 -5.03 11.12
C LYS A 165 13.06 -5.52 10.84
N GLN A 166 12.14 -4.62 10.49
CA GLN A 166 10.78 -4.97 10.10
C GLN A 166 10.77 -5.89 8.88
N THR A 167 11.55 -5.58 7.86
CA THR A 167 11.63 -6.42 6.65
C THR A 167 12.10 -7.84 6.99
N ALA A 168 13.14 -7.96 7.80
CA ALA A 168 13.66 -9.25 8.24
C ALA A 168 12.62 -10.04 9.07
N ASN A 169 11.86 -9.34 9.93
CA ASN A 169 10.83 -9.94 10.75
C ASN A 169 9.62 -10.40 9.92
N LEU A 170 9.10 -9.53 9.06
CA LEU A 170 7.91 -9.81 8.27
C LEU A 170 8.12 -10.88 7.19
N LYS A 171 9.34 -11.02 6.67
CA LYS A 171 9.70 -12.12 5.75
C LYS A 171 9.60 -13.51 6.36
N LYS A 172 9.63 -13.64 7.68
CA LYS A 172 9.38 -14.92 8.37
C LYS A 172 7.92 -15.36 8.25
N ILE A 173 6.99 -14.42 8.01
CA ILE A 173 5.55 -14.65 7.89
C ILE A 173 5.16 -14.76 6.41
N HIS A 174 5.55 -13.76 5.63
CA HIS A 174 5.33 -13.69 4.19
C HIS A 174 6.68 -13.61 3.47
N PRO A 175 7.29 -14.71 3.03
CA PRO A 175 8.67 -14.73 2.49
C PRO A 175 8.91 -13.80 1.31
N ASN A 176 7.86 -13.52 0.52
CA ASN A 176 7.92 -12.68 -0.67
C ASN A 176 7.52 -11.21 -0.42
N ILE A 177 7.30 -10.82 0.84
CA ILE A 177 6.91 -9.46 1.19
C ILE A 177 8.01 -8.46 0.79
N THR A 178 7.60 -7.34 0.23
CA THR A 178 8.50 -6.26 -0.20
C THR A 178 8.31 -5.03 0.67
N MET A 179 9.41 -4.28 0.88
CA MET A 179 9.39 -3.06 1.67
C MET A 179 9.62 -1.84 0.78
N TRP A 180 8.74 -0.84 0.92
CA TRP A 180 8.77 0.41 0.19
C TRP A 180 8.72 1.58 1.17
N VAL A 181 9.45 2.66 0.86
CA VAL A 181 9.52 3.85 1.71
C VAL A 181 9.30 5.11 0.89
N SER A 182 8.65 6.11 1.47
CA SER A 182 8.54 7.45 0.90
C SER A 182 9.36 8.45 1.72
N PRO A 183 10.08 9.39 1.10
CA PRO A 183 10.65 10.54 1.79
C PRO A 183 9.62 11.65 2.04
N GLN A 184 8.34 11.31 2.09
CA GLN A 184 7.24 12.20 2.41
C GLN A 184 7.45 12.89 3.74
N GLY A 185 7.20 14.19 3.81
CA GLY A 185 7.33 14.99 5.02
C GLY A 185 8.77 15.28 5.48
N PHE A 186 9.80 14.78 4.80
CA PHE A 186 11.19 15.08 5.13
C PHE A 186 11.52 16.53 4.81
N ASN A 187 12.17 17.24 5.75
CA ASN A 187 12.78 18.55 5.50
C ASN A 187 14.05 18.42 4.66
N ALA A 188 14.67 19.53 4.26
CA ALA A 188 15.85 19.50 3.40
C ALA A 188 17.04 18.70 3.99
N PRO A 189 17.44 18.89 5.28
CA PRO A 189 18.48 18.05 5.89
C PRO A 189 18.14 16.55 5.90
N TRP A 190 16.89 16.20 6.17
CA TRP A 190 16.44 14.81 6.16
C TRP A 190 16.38 14.22 4.74
N MET A 191 16.07 15.04 3.74
CA MET A 191 16.16 14.61 2.34
C MET A 191 17.60 14.27 1.96
N ASP A 192 18.57 15.07 2.37
CA ASP A 192 19.99 14.81 2.09
C ASP A 192 20.48 13.56 2.84
N GLU A 193 20.14 13.40 4.11
CA GLU A 193 20.43 12.18 4.88
C GLU A 193 19.81 10.94 4.23
N PHE A 194 18.55 11.03 3.78
CA PHE A 194 17.88 9.95 3.08
C PHE A 194 18.61 9.56 1.80
N PHE A 195 19.01 10.53 0.97
CA PHE A 195 19.77 10.25 -0.23
C PHE A 195 21.14 9.62 0.05
N ASP A 196 21.81 10.02 1.11
CA ASP A 196 23.09 9.40 1.51
C ASP A 196 22.91 7.96 1.99
N LEU A 197 21.83 7.67 2.70
CA LEU A 197 21.45 6.30 3.05
C LEU A 197 21.13 5.46 1.80
N MET A 198 20.45 6.04 0.82
CA MET A 198 20.10 5.34 -0.43
C MET A 198 21.32 5.03 -1.30
N LYS A 199 22.41 5.84 -1.25
CA LYS A 199 23.68 5.52 -1.94
C LYS A 199 24.32 4.21 -1.48
N LYS A 200 24.01 3.76 -0.25
CA LYS A 200 24.47 2.45 0.27
C LYS A 200 23.74 1.26 -0.34
N GLU A 201 22.72 1.51 -1.11
CA GLU A 201 21.90 0.50 -1.80
C GLU A 201 21.39 -0.64 -0.91
N PRO A 202 20.68 -0.35 0.21
CA PRO A 202 20.21 -1.39 1.14
C PRO A 202 19.42 -2.49 0.43
N ALA A 203 19.89 -3.73 0.51
CA ALA A 203 19.37 -4.87 -0.25
C ALA A 203 17.95 -5.28 0.18
N TRP A 204 17.57 -4.96 1.42
CA TRP A 204 16.24 -5.29 1.95
C TRP A 204 15.13 -4.37 1.40
N LEU A 205 15.47 -3.16 0.95
CA LEU A 205 14.52 -2.20 0.40
C LEU A 205 14.22 -2.52 -1.07
N THR A 206 12.95 -2.53 -1.44
CA THR A 206 12.51 -2.87 -2.79
C THR A 206 12.37 -1.64 -3.68
N GLY A 207 11.82 -0.54 -3.16
CA GLY A 207 11.58 0.65 -3.98
C GLY A 207 11.16 1.87 -3.18
N ILE A 208 10.95 2.97 -3.89
CA ILE A 208 10.60 4.27 -3.35
C ILE A 208 9.18 4.63 -3.79
N VAL A 209 8.44 5.28 -2.90
CA VAL A 209 7.13 5.84 -3.22
C VAL A 209 7.25 7.37 -3.32
N PHE A 210 6.89 7.91 -4.46
CA PHE A 210 6.73 9.34 -4.66
C PHE A 210 5.27 9.71 -4.40
N GLY A 211 5.03 10.47 -3.36
CA GLY A 211 3.70 10.87 -2.91
C GLY A 211 3.63 12.36 -2.58
N PRO A 212 2.52 12.78 -1.98
CA PRO A 212 2.35 14.13 -1.50
C PRO A 212 3.46 14.49 -0.52
N GLN A 213 3.77 15.77 -0.35
CA GLN A 213 4.77 16.29 0.57
C GLN A 213 6.21 15.79 0.37
N VAL A 214 6.52 15.09 -0.73
CA VAL A 214 7.91 14.85 -1.15
C VAL A 214 8.46 16.16 -1.71
N ARG A 215 9.46 16.74 -1.02
CA ARG A 215 9.94 18.12 -1.26
C ARG A 215 10.84 18.28 -2.48
N VAL A 216 11.10 17.23 -3.21
CA VAL A 216 11.77 17.26 -4.53
C VAL A 216 10.81 16.76 -5.59
N ASN A 217 10.94 17.24 -6.83
CA ASN A 217 10.13 16.73 -7.92
C ASN A 217 10.57 15.32 -8.36
N LEU A 218 9.72 14.61 -9.09
CA LEU A 218 9.99 13.24 -9.53
C LEU A 218 11.28 13.10 -10.37
N PRO A 219 11.61 13.98 -11.33
CA PRO A 219 12.87 13.94 -12.05
C PRO A 219 14.10 14.04 -11.13
N GLU A 220 14.09 14.94 -10.15
CA GLU A 220 15.16 15.09 -9.18
C GLU A 220 15.29 13.86 -8.28
N LEU A 221 14.17 13.35 -7.77
CA LEU A 221 14.15 12.10 -7.01
C LEU A 221 14.76 10.95 -7.82
N ARG A 222 14.34 10.81 -9.10
CA ARG A 222 14.85 9.75 -9.98
C ARG A 222 16.36 9.89 -10.24
N LYS A 223 16.88 11.11 -10.34
CA LYS A 223 18.29 11.38 -10.53
C LYS A 223 19.14 10.99 -9.31
N ARG A 224 18.63 11.21 -8.10
CA ARG A 224 19.37 11.01 -6.84
C ARG A 224 19.23 9.60 -6.27
N ILE A 225 18.17 8.87 -6.62
CA ILE A 225 17.95 7.48 -6.18
C ILE A 225 18.67 6.51 -7.14
N PRO A 226 19.41 5.50 -6.63
CA PRO A 226 20.03 4.48 -7.47
C PRO A 226 19.03 3.79 -8.40
N LYS A 227 19.45 3.51 -9.63
CA LYS A 227 18.56 2.99 -10.71
C LYS A 227 17.91 1.65 -10.37
N ARG A 228 18.50 0.88 -9.48
CA ARG A 228 17.94 -0.42 -9.04
C ARG A 228 16.58 -0.28 -8.33
N TYR A 229 16.29 0.87 -7.72
CA TYR A 229 15.02 1.09 -7.04
C TYR A 229 13.96 1.63 -7.99
N PRO A 230 12.89 0.88 -8.25
CA PRO A 230 11.72 1.43 -8.92
C PRO A 230 11.12 2.55 -8.07
N ILE A 231 10.55 3.55 -8.75
CA ILE A 231 9.75 4.58 -8.10
C ILE A 231 8.31 4.38 -8.53
N ARG A 232 7.43 4.19 -7.56
CA ARG A 232 5.98 4.19 -7.77
C ARG A 232 5.44 5.57 -7.40
N SER A 233 4.46 6.06 -8.16
CA SER A 233 3.67 7.21 -7.74
C SER A 233 2.54 6.77 -6.83
N TYR A 234 2.32 7.54 -5.79
CA TYR A 234 1.18 7.43 -4.91
C TYR A 234 0.19 8.53 -5.32
N PRO A 235 -1.00 8.22 -5.78
CA PRO A 235 -1.99 9.23 -6.10
C PRO A 235 -2.55 9.85 -4.82
N ASP A 236 -2.79 11.15 -4.85
CA ASP A 236 -3.64 11.86 -3.90
C ASP A 236 -5.11 11.68 -4.29
#